data_39e2a567614ceee428bf5ffab717a085
#
_entry.id   39e2a567614ceee428bf5ffab717a085
#
_cell.length_a   1.000
_cell.length_b   1.000
_cell.length_c   1.000
_cell.angle_alpha   90.00
_cell.angle_beta   90.00
_cell.angle_gamma   90.00
#
_symmetry.space_group_name_H-M   'P 1'
#
loop_
_entity.id
_entity.type
_entity.pdbx_description
1 polymer ?
#
loop_
_entity_poly.entity_id
_entity_poly.type
_entity_poly.pdbx_seq_one_letter_code
_entity_poly.pdbx_strand_id
1 'polypeptide(L)'
;MNKLINRLESKWGSFEKDQHYFKQWDTSNGQRKSYLNVLFDPVDLSSLYLAKEYFKCEFHPSLLKFYEQYNGIMLFSESLRIYGIESNDAGLYDPYCIIAQNIDDNIQAYGEQFANFVVFGYYSSCLFCFDKTNFDFLYVVDTEQEKVVYSFKSLAELLAHYVDYLIDEYDVCGKKLHYDKSLEGLPIANVSLEFI
;
A
#
# COMPACT_ATOMS: atom_id res chain seq x y z
N MET A 1 -10.61 -1.69 7.41
CA MET A 1 -9.46 -1.08 8.08
C MET A 1 -9.35 -1.47 9.56
N ASN A 2 -10.36 -1.29 10.41
CA ASN A 2 -10.28 -1.59 11.86
C ASN A 2 -9.78 -3.01 12.18
N LYS A 3 -10.20 -4.05 11.45
CA LYS A 3 -9.70 -5.42 11.66
C LYS A 3 -8.19 -5.55 11.40
N LEU A 4 -7.68 -4.84 10.40
CA LEU A 4 -6.25 -4.81 10.08
C LEU A 4 -5.47 -4.16 11.22
N ILE A 5 -5.90 -2.96 11.63
CA ILE A 5 -5.27 -2.22 12.74
C ILE A 5 -5.27 -3.07 14.01
N ASN A 6 -6.41 -3.62 14.42
CA ASN A 6 -6.51 -4.48 15.59
C ASN A 6 -5.55 -5.69 15.51
N ARG A 7 -5.32 -6.22 14.33
CA ARG A 7 -4.41 -7.34 14.15
C ARG A 7 -2.95 -6.93 14.33
N LEU A 8 -2.55 -5.79 13.77
CA LEU A 8 -1.22 -5.23 13.98
C LEU A 8 -1.00 -4.88 15.46
N GLU A 9 -1.99 -4.24 16.10
CA GLU A 9 -1.95 -3.90 17.52
C GLU A 9 -1.89 -5.12 18.44
N SER A 10 -2.56 -6.21 18.09
CA SER A 10 -2.52 -7.44 18.89
C SER A 10 -1.14 -8.07 18.95
N LYS A 11 -0.32 -7.85 17.91
CA LYS A 11 1.04 -8.40 17.85
C LYS A 11 2.08 -7.46 18.47
N TRP A 12 1.94 -6.16 18.28
CA TRP A 12 2.98 -5.19 18.63
C TRP A 12 2.56 -4.12 19.64
N GLY A 13 1.30 -4.09 20.08
CA GLY A 13 0.72 -3.10 20.99
C GLY A 13 -0.01 -1.98 20.23
N SER A 14 -0.54 -0.99 20.92
CA SER A 14 -1.31 0.09 20.33
C SER A 14 -0.43 1.12 19.62
N PHE A 15 -0.99 1.76 18.56
CA PHE A 15 -0.38 2.93 17.94
C PHE A 15 -0.25 4.07 18.97
N GLU A 16 0.85 4.81 18.91
CA GLU A 16 0.99 6.04 19.68
C GLU A 16 -0.01 7.09 19.16
N LYS A 17 -0.90 7.56 20.03
CA LYS A 17 -2.05 8.38 19.65
C LYS A 17 -1.69 9.70 18.98
N ASP A 18 -0.52 10.25 19.30
CA ASP A 18 -0.14 11.59 18.83
C ASP A 18 0.70 11.59 17.57
N GLN A 19 1.12 10.42 17.07
CA GLN A 19 2.05 10.31 15.94
C GLN A 19 1.66 9.25 14.91
N HIS A 20 0.59 8.49 15.13
CA HIS A 20 0.14 7.38 14.26
C HIS A 20 1.22 6.37 13.87
N TYR A 21 2.30 6.31 14.68
CA TYR A 21 3.41 5.40 14.49
C TYR A 21 3.27 4.15 15.35
N PHE A 22 3.74 3.05 14.80
CA PHE A 22 3.64 1.77 15.43
C PHE A 22 4.99 1.07 15.46
N LYS A 23 5.43 0.78 16.68
CA LYS A 23 6.72 0.18 17.00
C LYS A 23 7.93 0.87 16.39
N GLN A 24 8.59 1.63 17.22
CA GLN A 24 9.89 2.19 16.95
C GLN A 24 11.00 1.20 17.37
N TRP A 25 12.06 1.05 16.58
CA TRP A 25 13.29 0.43 17.02
C TRP A 25 14.49 1.33 16.77
N ASP A 26 15.47 1.25 17.70
CA ASP A 26 16.76 1.91 17.50
C ASP A 26 17.56 1.12 16.45
N THR A 27 17.94 1.80 15.37
CA THR A 27 19.03 1.32 14.56
C THR A 27 20.33 1.47 15.38
N SER A 28 21.16 0.45 15.39
CA SER A 28 22.33 0.24 16.27
C SER A 28 23.38 1.38 16.36
N ASN A 29 23.12 2.52 15.73
CA ASN A 29 24.00 3.70 15.73
C ASN A 29 23.36 4.97 16.32
N GLY A 30 22.21 4.89 16.97
CA GLY A 30 21.60 5.99 17.72
C GLY A 30 21.16 7.23 16.92
N GLN A 31 21.20 7.20 15.59
CA GLN A 31 20.97 8.38 14.76
C GLN A 31 19.64 8.41 13.99
N ARG A 32 18.94 7.30 13.84
CA ARG A 32 17.63 7.25 13.16
C ARG A 32 16.67 6.32 13.86
N LYS A 33 15.50 6.83 14.16
CA LYS A 33 14.37 6.03 14.61
C LYS A 33 13.68 5.45 13.36
N SER A 34 13.53 4.15 13.29
CA SER A 34 12.75 3.48 12.24
C SER A 34 11.44 2.99 12.81
N TYR A 35 10.38 3.05 12.03
CA TYR A 35 9.06 2.59 12.41
C TYR A 35 8.67 1.36 11.59
N LEU A 36 8.08 0.37 12.27
CA LEU A 36 7.60 -0.84 11.61
C LEU A 36 6.38 -0.54 10.75
N ASN A 37 5.43 0.19 11.32
CA ASN A 37 4.19 0.56 10.67
C ASN A 37 3.89 2.04 10.90
N VAL A 38 3.40 2.72 9.89
CA VAL A 38 3.02 4.13 9.93
C VAL A 38 1.65 4.29 9.28
N LEU A 39 0.75 4.99 9.96
CA LEU A 39 -0.51 5.49 9.41
C LEU A 39 -0.35 7.00 9.28
N PHE A 40 -0.56 7.54 8.10
CA PHE A 40 -0.48 8.98 7.89
C PHE A 40 -1.82 9.64 8.16
N ASP A 41 -1.81 10.84 8.76
CA ASP A 41 -3.01 11.61 9.04
C ASP A 41 -3.84 11.88 7.77
N PRO A 42 -5.17 11.95 7.87
CA PRO A 42 -6.02 12.20 6.72
C PRO A 42 -5.72 13.57 6.09
N VAL A 43 -5.89 13.64 4.78
CA VAL A 43 -5.76 14.88 4.02
C VAL A 43 -7.06 15.67 3.97
N ASP A 44 -6.97 16.93 3.54
CA ASP A 44 -8.13 17.73 3.19
C ASP A 44 -8.86 17.11 1.96
N LEU A 45 -10.19 17.18 1.97
CA LEU A 45 -11.02 16.72 0.84
C LEU A 45 -10.70 17.45 -0.47
N SER A 46 -10.18 18.68 -0.39
CA SER A 46 -9.75 19.45 -1.57
C SER A 46 -8.59 18.75 -2.31
N SER A 47 -7.65 18.14 -1.59
CA SER A 47 -6.52 17.43 -2.17
C SER A 47 -6.95 16.14 -2.86
N LEU A 48 -7.92 15.44 -2.29
CA LEU A 48 -8.54 14.30 -2.95
C LEU A 48 -9.24 14.69 -4.26
N TYR A 49 -9.93 15.85 -4.26
CA TYR A 49 -10.52 16.38 -5.48
C TYR A 49 -9.47 16.68 -6.55
N LEU A 50 -8.36 17.34 -6.19
CA LEU A 50 -7.26 17.64 -7.12
C LEU A 50 -6.66 16.36 -7.72
N ALA A 51 -6.51 15.31 -6.92
CA ALA A 51 -6.02 14.03 -7.44
C ALA A 51 -6.99 13.40 -8.44
N LYS A 52 -8.31 13.45 -8.19
CA LYS A 52 -9.33 12.99 -9.15
C LYS A 52 -9.28 13.78 -10.46
N GLU A 53 -9.14 15.09 -10.39
CA GLU A 53 -9.01 15.97 -11.57
C GLU A 53 -7.74 15.65 -12.38
N TYR A 54 -6.61 15.39 -11.70
CA TYR A 54 -5.37 15.02 -12.35
C TYR A 54 -5.50 13.70 -13.13
N PHE A 55 -6.03 12.65 -12.50
CA PHE A 55 -6.22 11.35 -13.15
C PHE A 55 -7.43 11.31 -14.09
N LYS A 56 -8.31 12.32 -14.04
CA LYS A 56 -9.56 12.40 -14.80
C LYS A 56 -10.47 11.19 -14.59
N CYS A 57 -10.53 10.68 -13.36
CA CYS A 57 -11.34 9.53 -13.00
C CYS A 57 -11.77 9.59 -11.53
N GLU A 58 -12.79 8.83 -11.20
CA GLU A 58 -13.11 8.51 -9.82
C GLU A 58 -12.13 7.48 -9.27
N PHE A 59 -11.96 7.47 -7.95
CA PHE A 59 -11.18 6.44 -7.28
C PHE A 59 -12.10 5.27 -6.90
N HIS A 60 -11.54 4.08 -6.82
CA HIS A 60 -12.25 2.92 -6.31
C HIS A 60 -12.89 3.22 -4.94
N PRO A 61 -14.18 2.85 -4.69
CA PRO A 61 -14.91 3.25 -3.49
C PRO A 61 -14.22 2.90 -2.17
N SER A 62 -13.48 1.79 -2.12
CA SER A 62 -12.75 1.41 -0.91
C SER A 62 -11.48 2.24 -0.67
N LEU A 63 -10.87 2.80 -1.72
CA LEU A 63 -9.76 3.75 -1.61
C LEU A 63 -10.28 5.11 -1.11
N LEU A 64 -11.43 5.59 -1.61
CA LEU A 64 -12.05 6.82 -1.10
C LEU A 64 -12.27 6.74 0.41
N LYS A 65 -12.91 5.66 0.89
CA LYS A 65 -13.12 5.44 2.33
C LYS A 65 -11.83 5.34 3.14
N PHE A 66 -10.77 4.90 2.52
CA PHE A 66 -9.46 4.86 3.13
C PHE A 66 -8.86 6.27 3.25
N TYR A 67 -8.87 7.06 2.18
CA TYR A 67 -8.34 8.42 2.17
C TYR A 67 -9.11 9.40 3.05
N GLU A 68 -10.36 9.13 3.35
CA GLU A 68 -11.14 9.87 4.38
C GLU A 68 -10.58 9.70 5.80
N GLN A 69 -9.78 8.66 6.04
CA GLN A 69 -9.24 8.31 7.35
C GLN A 69 -7.72 8.40 7.44
N TYR A 70 -7.02 8.23 6.33
CA TYR A 70 -5.55 8.14 6.28
C TYR A 70 -5.02 8.71 4.96
N ASN A 71 -3.90 9.42 5.02
CA ASN A 71 -3.15 9.84 3.84
C ASN A 71 -2.07 8.81 3.46
N GLY A 72 -2.47 7.56 3.27
CA GLY A 72 -1.55 6.47 2.98
C GLY A 72 -1.16 5.67 4.22
N ILE A 73 -0.48 4.57 3.99
CA ILE A 73 0.12 3.72 5.04
C ILE A 73 1.47 3.18 4.57
N MET A 74 2.32 2.93 5.54
CA MET A 74 3.58 2.22 5.37
C MET A 74 3.62 1.09 6.39
N LEU A 75 3.75 -0.14 5.95
CA LEU A 75 3.77 -1.31 6.81
C LEU A 75 5.04 -2.12 6.61
N PHE A 76 5.45 -2.80 7.68
CA PHE A 76 6.58 -3.73 7.66
C PHE A 76 7.88 -3.08 7.16
N SER A 77 8.22 -1.92 7.73
CA SER A 77 9.42 -1.15 7.35
C SER A 77 9.47 -0.84 5.85
N GLU A 78 8.38 -0.31 5.32
CA GLU A 78 8.22 0.05 3.90
C GLU A 78 8.06 -1.11 2.92
N SER A 79 8.03 -2.36 3.39
CA SER A 79 7.83 -3.50 2.49
C SER A 79 6.47 -3.45 1.79
N LEU A 80 5.43 -2.93 2.46
CA LEU A 80 4.11 -2.70 1.88
C LEU A 80 3.73 -1.23 2.07
N ARG A 81 3.30 -0.58 1.00
CA ARG A 81 2.91 0.82 1.03
C ARG A 81 1.62 1.07 0.24
N ILE A 82 0.74 1.90 0.80
CA ILE A 82 -0.31 2.61 0.06
C ILE A 82 0.09 4.08 0.02
N TYR A 83 0.17 4.65 -1.16
CA TYR A 83 0.54 6.04 -1.39
C TYR A 83 -0.47 7.00 -0.77
N GLY A 84 0.00 8.16 -0.36
CA GLY A 84 -0.84 9.26 0.06
C GLY A 84 -1.38 10.07 -1.11
N ILE A 85 -2.32 10.94 -0.83
CA ILE A 85 -2.80 11.96 -1.77
C ILE A 85 -1.82 13.13 -1.81
N GLU A 86 -1.26 13.48 -0.67
CA GLU A 86 -0.28 14.57 -0.51
C GLU A 86 1.02 14.07 0.08
N SER A 87 2.13 14.68 -0.36
CA SER A 87 3.41 14.59 0.34
C SER A 87 3.35 15.40 1.62
N ASN A 88 4.04 14.95 2.65
CA ASN A 88 4.15 15.66 3.90
C ASN A 88 5.61 16.14 4.10
N ASP A 89 5.88 17.40 3.82
CA ASP A 89 7.22 17.99 3.87
C ASP A 89 7.86 18.02 5.27
N ALA A 90 7.11 17.64 6.31
CA ALA A 90 7.49 17.88 7.70
C ALA A 90 8.16 16.70 8.43
N GLY A 91 8.39 15.56 7.79
CA GLY A 91 8.81 14.35 8.51
C GLY A 91 9.84 13.47 7.83
N LEU A 92 10.42 12.55 8.63
CA LEU A 92 11.34 11.50 8.17
C LEU A 92 10.66 10.47 7.24
N TYR A 93 9.34 10.45 7.22
CA TYR A 93 8.51 9.54 6.41
C TYR A 93 7.50 10.35 5.63
N ASP A 94 7.57 10.21 4.32
CA ASP A 94 6.63 10.79 3.36
C ASP A 94 5.59 9.73 2.98
N PRO A 95 4.28 10.04 2.99
CA PRO A 95 3.26 9.13 2.47
C PRO A 95 3.41 8.81 0.98
N TYR A 96 4.31 9.50 0.28
CA TYR A 96 4.49 9.46 -1.17
C TYR A 96 3.20 9.86 -1.91
N CYS A 97 3.26 11.00 -2.59
CA CYS A 97 2.12 11.49 -3.33
C CYS A 97 1.78 10.57 -4.52
N ILE A 98 0.55 10.07 -4.58
CA ILE A 98 0.06 9.18 -5.64
C ILE A 98 0.28 9.77 -7.05
N ILE A 99 0.18 11.09 -7.21
CA ILE A 99 0.42 11.77 -8.49
C ILE A 99 1.89 11.66 -8.87
N ALA A 100 2.81 11.99 -7.96
CA ALA A 100 4.25 11.92 -8.21
C ALA A 100 4.67 10.48 -8.51
N GLN A 101 4.19 9.52 -7.74
CA GLN A 101 4.55 8.11 -7.93
C GLN A 101 4.04 7.55 -9.27
N ASN A 102 2.88 7.97 -9.77
CA ASN A 102 2.40 7.54 -11.09
C ASN A 102 3.21 8.13 -12.24
N ILE A 103 3.92 9.25 -12.03
CA ILE A 103 4.89 9.78 -13.00
C ILE A 103 6.16 8.90 -12.98
N ASP A 104 6.64 8.53 -11.80
CA ASP A 104 7.88 7.79 -11.62
C ASP A 104 7.70 6.29 -11.96
N ASP A 105 6.64 5.65 -11.46
CA ASP A 105 6.38 4.22 -11.65
C ASP A 105 6.03 3.87 -13.11
N ASN A 106 5.46 4.82 -13.86
CA ASN A 106 5.11 4.72 -15.27
C ASN A 106 4.60 3.31 -15.69
N ILE A 107 3.54 2.84 -15.02
CA ILE A 107 3.00 1.49 -15.24
C ILE A 107 2.71 1.18 -16.72
N GLN A 108 2.44 2.21 -17.50
CA GLN A 108 2.19 2.10 -18.95
C GLN A 108 3.42 1.59 -19.73
N ALA A 109 4.63 1.72 -19.16
CA ALA A 109 5.84 1.15 -19.75
C ALA A 109 5.84 -0.38 -19.80
N TYR A 110 5.02 -1.03 -18.99
CA TYR A 110 4.87 -2.49 -18.94
C TYR A 110 3.85 -3.03 -19.98
N GLY A 111 3.20 -2.17 -20.76
CA GLY A 111 2.35 -2.57 -21.87
C GLY A 111 1.07 -1.75 -22.01
N GLU A 112 0.48 -1.77 -23.21
CA GLU A 112 -0.74 -1.01 -23.55
C GLU A 112 -1.96 -1.44 -22.72
N GLN A 113 -2.00 -2.69 -22.24
CA GLN A 113 -3.06 -3.20 -21.38
C GLN A 113 -3.16 -2.44 -20.03
N PHE A 114 -2.11 -1.74 -19.62
CA PHE A 114 -2.08 -0.95 -18.38
C PHE A 114 -2.31 0.55 -18.59
N ALA A 115 -2.67 0.98 -19.80
CA ALA A 115 -2.85 2.39 -20.14
C ALA A 115 -3.87 3.13 -19.25
N ASN A 116 -4.88 2.41 -18.75
CA ASN A 116 -5.90 2.95 -17.87
C ASN A 116 -5.63 2.71 -16.37
N PHE A 117 -4.50 2.11 -16.00
CA PHE A 117 -4.21 1.81 -14.61
C PHE A 117 -3.62 3.03 -13.90
N VAL A 118 -4.00 3.20 -12.64
CA VAL A 118 -3.41 4.14 -11.68
C VAL A 118 -2.82 3.32 -10.54
N VAL A 119 -1.54 3.50 -10.29
CA VAL A 119 -0.83 2.88 -9.17
C VAL A 119 -1.15 3.64 -7.89
N PHE A 120 -1.59 2.93 -6.85
CA PHE A 120 -1.87 3.51 -5.54
C PHE A 120 -1.04 2.92 -4.41
N GLY A 121 -0.12 2.02 -4.72
CA GLY A 121 0.75 1.40 -3.72
C GLY A 121 1.59 0.27 -4.30
N TYR A 122 2.36 -0.37 -3.44
CA TYR A 122 3.21 -1.49 -3.85
C TYR A 122 3.52 -2.45 -2.70
N TYR A 123 3.98 -3.63 -3.08
CA TYR A 123 4.69 -4.60 -2.27
C TYR A 123 5.77 -5.29 -3.12
N SER A 124 7.05 -5.13 -2.78
CA SER A 124 8.18 -5.67 -3.58
C SER A 124 8.08 -5.25 -5.05
N SER A 125 8.10 -6.19 -5.99
CA SER A 125 7.92 -5.97 -7.44
C SER A 125 6.44 -5.89 -7.87
N CYS A 126 5.49 -5.94 -6.95
CA CYS A 126 4.06 -5.88 -7.25
C CYS A 126 3.50 -4.48 -7.04
N LEU A 127 2.88 -3.91 -8.07
CA LEU A 127 2.17 -2.64 -8.00
C LEU A 127 0.68 -2.87 -7.72
N PHE A 128 0.12 -2.06 -6.83
CA PHE A 128 -1.31 -2.04 -6.54
C PHE A 128 -1.98 -0.98 -7.39
N CYS A 129 -2.94 -1.38 -8.21
CA CYS A 129 -3.56 -0.54 -9.21
C CYS A 129 -5.08 -0.57 -9.16
N PHE A 130 -5.71 0.48 -9.67
CA PHE A 130 -7.09 0.45 -10.11
C PHE A 130 -7.19 0.88 -11.56
N ASP A 131 -8.23 0.42 -12.26
CA ASP A 131 -8.51 0.82 -13.65
C ASP A 131 -9.45 2.02 -13.65
N LYS A 132 -9.10 3.10 -14.39
CA LYS A 132 -9.91 4.32 -14.54
C LYS A 132 -11.28 4.08 -15.18
N THR A 133 -11.43 2.97 -15.89
CA THR A 133 -12.64 2.61 -16.63
C THR A 133 -13.48 1.52 -15.97
N ASN A 134 -12.89 0.79 -15.03
CA ASN A 134 -13.55 -0.29 -14.30
C ASN A 134 -13.22 -0.24 -12.81
N PHE A 135 -14.21 0.10 -11.99
CA PHE A 135 -14.08 0.26 -10.54
C PHE A 135 -14.51 -0.98 -9.73
N ASP A 136 -14.71 -2.12 -10.38
CA ASP A 136 -15.16 -3.33 -9.68
C ASP A 136 -14.06 -3.99 -8.86
N PHE A 137 -12.80 -3.78 -9.25
CA PHE A 137 -11.65 -4.43 -8.64
C PHE A 137 -10.45 -3.50 -8.45
N LEU A 138 -9.64 -3.83 -7.45
CA LEU A 138 -8.26 -3.42 -7.30
C LEU A 138 -7.38 -4.54 -7.84
N TYR A 139 -6.34 -4.20 -8.57
CA TYR A 139 -5.46 -5.14 -9.25
C TYR A 139 -4.07 -5.14 -8.64
N VAL A 140 -3.41 -6.28 -8.69
CA VAL A 140 -1.99 -6.42 -8.40
C VAL A 140 -1.27 -6.80 -9.68
N VAL A 141 -0.34 -5.96 -10.09
CA VAL A 141 0.49 -6.15 -11.28
C VAL A 141 1.89 -6.54 -10.85
N ASP A 142 2.33 -7.71 -11.26
CA ASP A 142 3.72 -8.14 -11.13
C ASP A 142 4.54 -7.49 -12.26
N THR A 143 5.50 -6.62 -11.89
CA THR A 143 6.31 -5.88 -12.87
C THR A 143 7.35 -6.73 -13.56
N GLU A 144 7.78 -7.84 -12.95
CA GLU A 144 8.74 -8.78 -13.57
C GLU A 144 8.06 -9.67 -14.62
N GLN A 145 6.79 -10.02 -14.37
CA GLN A 145 6.00 -10.83 -15.30
C GLN A 145 5.13 -10.00 -16.24
N GLU A 146 5.06 -8.69 -16.04
CA GLU A 146 4.27 -7.73 -16.81
C GLU A 146 2.79 -8.12 -16.94
N LYS A 147 2.20 -8.62 -15.85
CA LYS A 147 0.82 -9.11 -15.84
C LYS A 147 0.09 -8.86 -14.53
N VAL A 148 -1.25 -8.83 -14.61
CA VAL A 148 -2.11 -8.90 -13.42
C VAL A 148 -2.00 -10.28 -12.81
N VAL A 149 -1.65 -10.34 -11.52
CA VAL A 149 -1.53 -11.61 -10.76
C VAL A 149 -2.68 -11.82 -9.77
N TYR A 150 -3.30 -10.73 -9.30
CA TYR A 150 -4.44 -10.78 -8.38
C TYR A 150 -5.44 -9.66 -8.69
N SER A 151 -6.70 -9.89 -8.29
CA SER A 151 -7.72 -8.86 -8.21
C SER A 151 -8.50 -8.98 -6.90
N PHE A 152 -8.88 -7.85 -6.30
CA PHE A 152 -9.58 -7.77 -5.02
C PHE A 152 -10.77 -6.82 -5.14
N LYS A 153 -11.88 -7.16 -4.49
CA LYS A 153 -13.08 -6.30 -4.46
C LYS A 153 -12.95 -5.08 -3.56
N SER A 154 -11.93 -5.04 -2.71
CA SER A 154 -11.71 -3.94 -1.79
C SER A 154 -10.27 -3.84 -1.31
N LEU A 155 -9.88 -2.63 -0.88
CA LEU A 155 -8.59 -2.40 -0.23
C LEU A 155 -8.44 -3.25 1.05
N ALA A 156 -9.52 -3.50 1.78
CA ALA A 156 -9.48 -4.32 2.99
C ALA A 156 -9.12 -5.78 2.68
N GLU A 157 -9.62 -6.35 1.58
CA GLU A 157 -9.25 -7.69 1.13
C GLU A 157 -7.79 -7.75 0.67
N LEU A 158 -7.35 -6.78 -0.14
CA LEU A 158 -5.96 -6.66 -0.59
C LEU A 158 -5.00 -6.58 0.60
N LEU A 159 -5.25 -5.67 1.52
CA LEU A 159 -4.39 -5.49 2.70
C LEU A 159 -4.42 -6.72 3.62
N ALA A 160 -5.58 -7.36 3.81
CA ALA A 160 -5.67 -8.58 4.60
C ALA A 160 -4.78 -9.68 4.00
N HIS A 161 -4.83 -9.87 2.70
CA HIS A 161 -4.02 -10.87 1.99
C HIS A 161 -2.51 -10.69 2.26
N TYR A 162 -1.99 -9.46 2.08
CA TYR A 162 -0.58 -9.19 2.30
C TYR A 162 -0.18 -9.16 3.77
N VAL A 163 -1.02 -8.62 4.65
CA VAL A 163 -0.73 -8.58 6.09
C VAL A 163 -0.75 -9.98 6.69
N ASP A 164 -1.66 -10.85 6.25
CA ASP A 164 -1.72 -12.24 6.70
C ASP A 164 -0.43 -13.00 6.36
N TYR A 165 0.16 -12.70 5.20
CA TYR A 165 1.43 -13.27 4.79
C TYR A 165 2.62 -12.66 5.55
N LEU A 166 2.66 -11.32 5.68
CA LEU A 166 3.81 -10.60 6.22
C LEU A 166 3.90 -10.61 7.74
N ILE A 167 2.76 -10.68 8.43
CA ILE A 167 2.73 -10.52 9.88
C ILE A 167 3.60 -11.54 10.61
N ASP A 168 3.69 -12.75 10.08
CA ASP A 168 4.48 -13.84 10.66
C ASP A 168 5.96 -13.81 10.26
N GLU A 169 6.34 -12.96 9.31
CA GLU A 169 7.75 -12.75 8.94
C GLU A 169 8.51 -11.85 9.91
N TYR A 170 7.80 -11.22 10.86
CA TYR A 170 8.39 -10.33 11.86
C TYR A 170 8.16 -10.85 13.26
N ASP A 171 9.18 -10.77 14.13
CA ASP A 171 9.06 -11.12 15.53
C ASP A 171 8.25 -10.09 16.34
N VAL A 172 8.02 -10.35 17.62
CA VAL A 172 7.32 -9.43 18.52
C VAL A 172 8.07 -8.12 18.77
N CYS A 173 9.35 -8.08 18.43
CA CYS A 173 10.17 -6.87 18.47
C CYS A 173 10.13 -6.10 17.15
N GLY A 174 9.44 -6.61 16.13
CA GLY A 174 9.36 -6.00 14.81
C GLY A 174 10.60 -6.25 13.93
N LYS A 175 11.44 -7.22 14.29
CA LYS A 175 12.60 -7.60 13.49
C LYS A 175 12.19 -8.66 12.47
N LYS A 176 12.59 -8.49 11.22
CA LYS A 176 12.34 -9.50 10.17
C LYS A 176 13.10 -10.79 10.48
N LEU A 177 12.38 -11.92 10.47
CA LEU A 177 12.93 -13.23 10.86
C LEU A 177 13.69 -13.91 9.73
N HIS A 178 13.27 -13.70 8.48
CA HIS A 178 13.90 -14.30 7.30
C HIS A 178 14.09 -13.26 6.20
N TYR A 179 15.30 -13.17 5.67
CA TYR A 179 15.64 -12.22 4.59
C TYR A 179 15.39 -12.78 3.17
N ASP A 180 15.11 -14.09 3.05
CA ASP A 180 15.13 -14.82 1.78
C ASP A 180 13.86 -15.66 1.52
N LYS A 181 12.69 -15.07 1.66
CA LYS A 181 11.56 -15.65 0.94
C LYS A 181 11.34 -14.84 -0.33
N SER A 182 11.80 -15.40 -1.45
CA SER A 182 11.34 -15.03 -2.78
C SER A 182 9.79 -15.08 -2.81
N LEU A 183 9.17 -14.29 -3.68
CA LEU A 183 7.71 -14.26 -3.90
C LEU A 183 7.09 -15.65 -4.23
N GLU A 184 7.91 -16.70 -4.36
CA GLU A 184 7.53 -18.10 -4.65
C GLU A 184 6.57 -18.73 -3.62
N GLY A 185 6.32 -18.10 -2.49
CA GLY A 185 5.40 -18.60 -1.45
C GLY A 185 4.06 -17.90 -1.37
N LEU A 186 3.79 -16.85 -2.14
CA LEU A 186 2.45 -16.28 -2.20
C LEU A 186 1.53 -17.28 -2.90
N PRO A 187 0.43 -17.73 -2.27
CA PRO A 187 -0.49 -18.63 -2.92
C PRO A 187 -1.05 -17.91 -4.16
N ILE A 188 -0.66 -18.37 -5.33
CA ILE A 188 -1.26 -17.96 -6.60
C ILE A 188 -2.68 -18.52 -6.54
N ALA A 189 -3.63 -17.69 -6.16
CA ALA A 189 -5.03 -18.04 -6.36
C ALA A 189 -5.22 -18.15 -7.87
N ASN A 190 -5.50 -19.37 -8.36
CA ASN A 190 -5.87 -19.62 -9.75
C ASN A 190 -7.19 -18.88 -10.04
N VAL A 191 -7.10 -17.60 -10.29
CA VAL A 191 -8.18 -16.85 -10.91
C VAL A 191 -7.90 -16.89 -12.41
N SER A 192 -8.54 -17.81 -13.10
CA SER A 192 -8.62 -17.76 -14.56
C SER A 192 -9.40 -16.49 -14.92
N LEU A 193 -8.66 -15.42 -15.23
CA LEU A 193 -9.21 -14.25 -15.87
C LEU A 193 -9.50 -14.66 -17.32
N GLU A 194 -10.71 -15.14 -17.59
CA GLU A 194 -11.25 -15.10 -18.93
C GLU A 194 -11.53 -13.64 -19.25
N PHE A 195 -10.61 -13.02 -19.97
CA PHE A 195 -10.85 -11.72 -20.59
C PHE A 195 -11.90 -11.91 -21.69
N ILE A 196 -13.09 -11.37 -21.45
CA ILE A 196 -14.11 -11.15 -22.50
C ILE A 196 -13.86 -9.77 -23.10
#